data_4d03c89327cc9a80203293b9e3c3d588
#
_entry.id   4d03c89327cc9a80203293b9e3c3d588
#
_cell.length_a   1.000
_cell.length_b   1.000
_cell.length_c   1.000
_cell.angle_alpha   90.00
_cell.angle_beta   90.00
_cell.angle_gamma   90.00
#
_symmetry.space_group_name_H-M   'P 1'
#
loop_
_entity.id
_entity.type
_entity.pdbx_description
1 polymer ?
#
loop_
_entity_poly.entity_id
_entity_poly.type
_entity_poly.pdbx_seq_one_letter_code
_entity_poly.pdbx_strand_id
1 'polypeptide(L)'
;EQWTALKNYANKQGIRIIGDIPIYVAFDGADSWCHPELFQFDEENLPKAVAGCPPDAFAETGQLWGNPLYDWGYHEKTGYEWWIRRMEYSLRMYDVVRVDHFRGFEAYYSIPYGDATAEFGHWEKGPGMALFQALEAHFGDELPVIAEDLGFLTPCLLYTSDAADEGL
;
A
#
# COMPACT_ATOMS: atom_id res chain seq x y z
N GLU A 1 -24.45 -4.04 -6.01
CA GLU A 1 -25.36 -5.16 -6.36
C GLU A 1 -24.83 -6.00 -7.51
N GLN A 2 -24.59 -5.44 -8.72
CA GLN A 2 -24.14 -6.19 -9.89
C GLN A 2 -22.80 -6.90 -9.66
N TRP A 3 -21.81 -6.20 -9.09
CA TRP A 3 -20.51 -6.78 -8.76
C TRP A 3 -20.64 -7.95 -7.78
N THR A 4 -21.42 -7.77 -6.72
CA THR A 4 -21.64 -8.82 -5.72
C THR A 4 -22.32 -10.05 -6.35
N ALA A 5 -23.26 -9.84 -7.24
CA ALA A 5 -23.91 -10.94 -7.98
C ALA A 5 -22.91 -11.69 -8.87
N LEU A 6 -22.04 -10.95 -9.59
CA LEU A 6 -20.98 -11.54 -10.42
C LEU A 6 -19.96 -12.31 -9.58
N LYS A 7 -19.46 -11.74 -8.48
CA LYS A 7 -18.53 -12.40 -7.56
C LYS A 7 -19.15 -13.70 -7.02
N ASN A 8 -20.38 -13.65 -6.53
CA ASN A 8 -21.07 -14.82 -6.03
C ASN A 8 -21.27 -15.90 -7.10
N TYR A 9 -21.54 -15.51 -8.35
CA TYR A 9 -21.63 -16.46 -9.45
C TYR A 9 -20.28 -17.12 -9.73
N ALA A 10 -19.20 -16.34 -9.82
CA ALA A 10 -17.83 -16.84 -10.04
C ALA A 10 -17.43 -17.82 -8.92
N ASN A 11 -17.66 -17.45 -7.66
CA ASN A 11 -17.32 -18.29 -6.51
C ASN A 11 -18.10 -19.62 -6.53
N LYS A 12 -19.37 -19.64 -6.94
CA LYS A 12 -20.15 -20.87 -7.11
C LYS A 12 -19.59 -21.81 -8.19
N GLN A 13 -18.82 -21.26 -9.14
CA GLN A 13 -18.11 -22.04 -10.16
C GLN A 13 -16.69 -22.44 -9.73
N GLY A 14 -16.31 -22.20 -8.47
CA GLY A 14 -14.97 -22.44 -7.95
C GLY A 14 -13.91 -21.42 -8.39
N ILE A 15 -14.32 -20.27 -8.92
CA ILE A 15 -13.42 -19.19 -9.38
C ILE A 15 -13.28 -18.17 -8.25
N ARG A 16 -12.05 -17.85 -7.87
CA ARG A 16 -11.72 -16.76 -6.95
C ARG A 16 -11.30 -15.51 -7.73
N ILE A 17 -11.70 -14.35 -7.24
CA ILE A 17 -11.37 -13.07 -7.85
C ILE A 17 -10.25 -12.42 -7.04
N ILE A 18 -9.11 -12.17 -7.70
CA ILE A 18 -7.99 -11.43 -7.12
C ILE A 18 -8.18 -9.95 -7.46
N GLY A 19 -8.27 -9.10 -6.45
CA GLY A 19 -8.25 -7.65 -6.61
C GLY A 19 -6.84 -7.12 -6.54
N ASP A 20 -6.59 -5.98 -7.18
CA ASP A 20 -5.32 -5.30 -7.17
C ASP A 20 -5.51 -3.90 -6.61
N ILE A 21 -4.73 -3.54 -5.57
CA ILE A 21 -4.75 -2.21 -4.98
C ILE A 21 -3.34 -1.63 -4.92
N PRO A 22 -3.15 -0.36 -5.32
CA PRO A 22 -1.87 0.30 -5.14
C PRO A 22 -1.64 0.60 -3.66
N ILE A 23 -0.38 0.60 -3.21
CA ILE A 23 -0.07 1.06 -1.85
C ILE A 23 -0.51 2.52 -1.66
N TYR A 24 -0.23 3.40 -2.62
CA TYR A 24 -0.56 4.82 -2.53
C TYR A 24 -1.93 5.14 -3.14
N VAL A 25 -2.50 6.25 -2.68
CA VAL A 25 -3.70 6.86 -3.26
C VAL A 25 -3.34 8.05 -4.14
N ALA A 26 -4.28 8.53 -4.95
CA ALA A 26 -4.07 9.74 -5.74
C ALA A 26 -4.13 10.99 -4.86
N PHE A 27 -3.28 11.99 -5.17
CA PHE A 27 -3.28 13.27 -4.44
C PHE A 27 -4.63 14.00 -4.58
N ASP A 28 -5.24 13.95 -5.76
CA ASP A 28 -6.54 14.53 -6.07
C ASP A 28 -7.72 13.57 -5.78
N GLY A 29 -7.46 12.50 -5.02
CA GLY A 29 -8.45 11.51 -4.63
C GLY A 29 -9.28 11.90 -3.41
N ALA A 30 -10.37 11.17 -3.19
CA ALA A 30 -11.27 11.41 -2.06
C ALA A 30 -10.58 11.23 -0.70
N ASP A 31 -9.67 10.26 -0.57
CA ASP A 31 -8.96 9.99 0.69
C ASP A 31 -8.09 11.17 1.10
N SER A 32 -7.30 11.71 0.17
CA SER A 32 -6.42 12.86 0.41
C SER A 32 -7.22 14.12 0.76
N TRP A 33 -8.38 14.29 0.14
CA TRP A 33 -9.24 15.44 0.38
C TRP A 33 -10.04 15.34 1.67
N CYS A 34 -10.60 14.17 1.98
CA CYS A 34 -11.44 13.99 3.16
C CYS A 34 -10.63 13.76 4.44
N HIS A 35 -9.40 13.24 4.31
CA HIS A 35 -8.56 12.79 5.42
C HIS A 35 -7.10 13.21 5.23
N PRO A 36 -6.82 14.54 5.13
CA PRO A 36 -5.45 15.03 4.93
C PRO A 36 -4.50 14.63 6.06
N GLU A 37 -5.01 14.38 7.27
CA GLU A 37 -4.26 13.92 8.44
C GLU A 37 -3.58 12.54 8.26
N LEU A 38 -4.00 11.77 7.26
CA LEU A 38 -3.39 10.48 6.94
C LEU A 38 -2.06 10.62 6.19
N PHE A 39 -1.73 11.82 5.70
CA PHE A 39 -0.64 12.06 4.76
C PHE A 39 0.34 13.11 5.26
N GLN A 40 1.54 13.10 4.71
CA GLN A 40 2.59 14.08 5.01
C GLN A 40 2.31 15.42 4.28
N PHE A 41 1.27 16.10 4.69
CA PHE A 41 0.90 17.41 4.16
C PHE A 41 1.41 18.56 5.03
N ASP A 42 1.56 19.73 4.42
CA ASP A 42 1.81 21.00 5.12
C ASP A 42 0.49 21.65 5.59
N GLU A 43 0.59 22.87 6.11
CA GLU A 43 -0.57 23.62 6.61
C GLU A 43 -1.54 24.05 5.49
N GLU A 44 -1.11 24.02 4.23
CA GLU A 44 -1.91 24.35 3.04
C GLU A 44 -2.49 23.08 2.37
N ASN A 45 -2.31 21.92 2.99
CA ASN A 45 -2.66 20.59 2.47
C ASN A 45 -1.93 20.24 1.16
N LEU A 46 -0.72 20.76 0.96
CA LEU A 46 0.16 20.33 -0.11
C LEU A 46 1.11 19.22 0.40
N PRO A 47 1.49 18.25 -0.44
CA PRO A 47 2.46 17.24 -0.06
C PRO A 47 3.80 17.90 0.31
N LYS A 48 4.43 17.45 1.40
CA LYS A 48 5.82 17.79 1.71
C LYS A 48 6.80 17.04 0.82
N ALA A 49 6.43 15.79 0.53
CA ALA A 49 7.12 14.90 -0.39
C ALA A 49 6.12 13.96 -1.05
N VAL A 50 6.54 13.32 -2.12
CA VAL A 50 5.73 12.39 -2.92
C VAL A 50 6.45 11.08 -3.15
N ALA A 51 5.68 10.04 -3.48
CA ALA A 51 6.19 8.71 -3.75
C ALA A 51 6.84 8.61 -5.13
N GLY A 52 7.75 7.67 -5.26
CA GLY A 52 8.39 7.27 -6.49
C GLY A 52 9.39 6.14 -6.29
N CYS A 53 10.27 5.96 -7.26
CA CYS A 53 11.40 5.03 -7.19
C CYS A 53 12.71 5.74 -7.53
N PRO A 54 13.84 5.31 -6.93
CA PRO A 54 15.15 5.87 -7.24
C PRO A 54 15.56 5.59 -8.69
N PRO A 55 16.55 6.32 -9.21
CA PRO A 55 17.23 5.98 -10.45
C PRO A 55 17.71 4.52 -10.47
N ASP A 56 17.50 3.85 -11.58
CA ASP A 56 17.94 2.47 -11.83
C ASP A 56 18.39 2.27 -13.28
N ALA A 57 18.67 1.02 -13.66
CA ALA A 57 19.13 0.68 -15.02
C ALA A 57 18.05 0.89 -16.12
N PHE A 58 16.78 1.01 -15.74
CA PHE A 58 15.64 1.18 -16.65
C PHE A 58 15.13 2.62 -16.68
N ALA A 59 15.33 3.39 -15.58
CA ALA A 59 14.90 4.77 -15.44
C ALA A 59 16.04 5.61 -14.86
N GLU A 60 16.81 6.27 -15.73
CA GLU A 60 18.02 7.03 -15.37
C GLU A 60 17.73 8.15 -14.33
N THR A 61 16.56 8.77 -14.37
CA THR A 61 16.13 9.80 -13.43
C THR A 61 15.18 9.29 -12.34
N GLY A 62 15.01 7.96 -12.26
CA GLY A 62 14.03 7.33 -11.39
C GLY A 62 12.58 7.53 -11.88
N GLN A 63 11.63 7.18 -11.03
CA GLN A 63 10.21 7.35 -11.32
C GLN A 63 9.57 8.28 -10.29
N LEU A 64 9.03 9.40 -10.76
CA LEU A 64 8.25 10.33 -9.95
C LEU A 64 6.75 9.98 -10.12
N TRP A 65 6.14 9.37 -9.12
CA TRP A 65 4.73 8.96 -9.19
C TRP A 65 3.78 10.07 -8.76
N GLY A 66 4.21 10.95 -7.85
CA GLY A 66 3.44 12.10 -7.40
C GLY A 66 2.35 11.78 -6.36
N ASN A 67 2.23 10.53 -5.92
CA ASN A 67 1.28 10.16 -4.88
C ASN A 67 1.73 10.72 -3.52
N PRO A 68 0.80 11.15 -2.64
CA PRO A 68 1.15 11.61 -1.29
C PRO A 68 1.69 10.44 -0.45
N LEU A 69 2.64 10.76 0.41
CA LEU A 69 3.20 9.81 1.38
C LEU A 69 2.35 9.79 2.64
N TYR A 70 2.20 8.61 3.26
CA TYR A 70 1.46 8.46 4.50
C TYR A 70 2.19 9.04 5.70
N ASP A 71 1.48 9.69 6.61
CA ASP A 71 1.95 9.96 7.97
C ASP A 71 1.83 8.69 8.83
N TRP A 72 2.85 7.84 8.77
CA TRP A 72 2.85 6.57 9.51
C TRP A 72 2.77 6.75 11.02
N GLY A 73 3.23 7.90 11.55
CA GLY A 73 3.08 8.23 12.95
C GLY A 73 1.62 8.48 13.35
N TYR A 74 0.83 9.11 12.48
CA TYR A 74 -0.61 9.25 12.67
C TYR A 74 -1.34 7.91 12.55
N HIS A 75 -1.00 7.11 11.54
CA HIS A 75 -1.57 5.77 11.37
C HIS A 75 -1.32 4.86 12.57
N GLU A 76 -0.11 4.87 13.13
CA GLU A 76 0.22 4.10 14.33
C GLU A 76 -0.62 4.55 15.54
N LYS A 77 -0.73 5.86 15.77
CA LYS A 77 -1.56 6.43 16.87
C LYS A 77 -3.03 6.06 16.78
N THR A 78 -3.55 5.89 15.58
CA THR A 78 -4.94 5.50 15.33
C THR A 78 -5.12 3.99 15.15
N GLY A 79 -4.09 3.18 15.46
CA GLY A 79 -4.14 1.73 15.35
C GLY A 79 -4.32 1.24 13.91
N TYR A 80 -3.83 2.00 12.94
CA TYR A 80 -3.95 1.71 11.51
C TYR A 80 -5.40 1.56 11.01
N GLU A 81 -6.36 2.22 11.65
CA GLU A 81 -7.79 2.08 11.39
C GLU A 81 -8.15 2.29 9.91
N TRP A 82 -7.54 3.29 9.25
CA TRP A 82 -7.79 3.54 7.83
C TRP A 82 -7.36 2.35 6.94
N TRP A 83 -6.19 1.75 7.21
CA TRP A 83 -5.71 0.58 6.49
C TRP A 83 -6.59 -0.65 6.74
N ILE A 84 -7.04 -0.85 7.98
CA ILE A 84 -7.99 -1.92 8.32
C ILE A 84 -9.27 -1.77 7.50
N ARG A 85 -9.86 -0.58 7.48
CA ARG A 85 -11.08 -0.30 6.69
C ARG A 85 -10.86 -0.47 5.19
N ARG A 86 -9.71 -0.05 4.67
CA ARG A 86 -9.35 -0.23 3.27
C ARG A 86 -9.29 -1.71 2.91
N MET A 87 -8.67 -2.52 3.74
CA MET A 87 -8.59 -3.97 3.55
C MET A 87 -9.96 -4.64 3.69
N GLU A 88 -10.77 -4.27 4.69
CA GLU A 88 -12.15 -4.76 4.83
C GLU A 88 -12.98 -4.53 3.57
N TYR A 89 -12.92 -3.30 3.03
CA TYR A 89 -13.66 -2.97 1.82
C TYR A 89 -13.15 -3.77 0.62
N SER A 90 -11.85 -3.89 0.45
CA SER A 90 -11.23 -4.64 -0.63
C SER A 90 -11.61 -6.13 -0.57
N LEU A 91 -11.60 -6.74 0.61
CA LEU A 91 -11.99 -8.16 0.81
C LEU A 91 -13.49 -8.41 0.63
N ARG A 92 -14.35 -7.39 0.79
CA ARG A 92 -15.76 -7.51 0.36
C ARG A 92 -15.89 -7.58 -1.16
N MET A 93 -15.02 -6.86 -1.87
CA MET A 93 -15.04 -6.79 -3.33
C MET A 93 -14.34 -7.99 -3.98
N TYR A 94 -13.28 -8.51 -3.36
CA TYR A 94 -12.41 -9.55 -3.90
C TYR A 94 -12.30 -10.72 -2.93
N ASP A 95 -11.79 -11.85 -3.40
CA ASP A 95 -11.52 -13.05 -2.57
C ASP A 95 -10.08 -13.04 -2.06
N VAL A 96 -9.20 -12.38 -2.78
CA VAL A 96 -7.79 -12.15 -2.46
C VAL A 96 -7.43 -10.74 -2.89
N VAL A 97 -6.57 -10.06 -2.16
CA VAL A 97 -6.09 -8.71 -2.51
C VAL A 97 -4.60 -8.73 -2.77
N ARG A 98 -4.19 -8.41 -3.98
CA ARG A 98 -2.79 -8.10 -4.29
C ARG A 98 -2.53 -6.64 -3.95
N VAL A 99 -1.49 -6.38 -3.16
CA VAL A 99 -1.04 -5.01 -2.88
C VAL A 99 0.19 -4.73 -3.71
N ASP A 100 0.04 -3.76 -4.61
CA ASP A 100 1.10 -3.29 -5.49
C ASP A 100 2.13 -2.45 -4.72
N HIS A 101 3.41 -2.61 -5.07
CA HIS A 101 4.55 -1.98 -4.40
C HIS A 101 4.62 -2.26 -2.88
N PHE A 102 4.40 -3.50 -2.48
CA PHE A 102 4.35 -3.95 -1.09
C PHE A 102 5.59 -3.56 -0.27
N ARG A 103 6.75 -3.49 -0.93
CA ARG A 103 8.00 -3.03 -0.34
C ARG A 103 7.88 -1.67 0.38
N GLY A 104 6.99 -0.79 -0.08
CA GLY A 104 6.77 0.53 0.51
C GLY A 104 6.32 0.50 1.97
N PHE A 105 5.84 -0.64 2.47
CA PHE A 105 5.56 -0.81 3.90
C PHE A 105 6.82 -1.00 4.75
N GLU A 106 7.91 -1.50 4.19
CA GLU A 106 9.20 -1.57 4.88
C GLU A 106 9.97 -0.27 4.74
N ALA A 107 10.18 0.17 3.49
CA ALA A 107 10.85 1.42 3.17
C ALA A 107 10.27 2.00 1.88
N TYR A 108 9.99 3.27 1.87
CA TYR A 108 9.45 3.99 0.73
C TYR A 108 10.42 5.08 0.27
N TYR A 109 10.36 5.39 -1.03
CA TYR A 109 11.20 6.43 -1.61
C TYR A 109 10.46 7.77 -1.59
N SER A 110 11.02 8.72 -0.87
CA SER A 110 10.47 10.06 -0.62
C SER A 110 11.18 11.07 -1.51
N ILE A 111 10.42 11.77 -2.33
CA ILE A 111 10.92 12.77 -3.27
C ILE A 111 10.35 14.13 -2.86
N PRO A 112 11.15 15.18 -2.69
CA PRO A 112 10.66 16.50 -2.33
C PRO A 112 9.55 16.96 -3.30
N TYR A 113 8.45 17.49 -2.77
CA TYR A 113 7.35 17.97 -3.61
C TYR A 113 7.81 19.16 -4.46
N GLY A 114 7.52 19.08 -5.76
CA GLY A 114 7.95 20.10 -6.73
C GLY A 114 9.20 19.73 -7.51
N ASP A 115 9.92 18.68 -7.14
CA ASP A 115 11.03 18.18 -7.95
C ASP A 115 10.52 17.63 -9.29
N ALA A 116 11.30 17.83 -10.35
CA ALA A 116 10.94 17.38 -11.68
C ALA A 116 11.27 15.91 -11.94
N THR A 117 12.16 15.31 -11.13
CA THR A 117 12.66 13.94 -11.25
C THR A 117 12.79 13.30 -9.88
N ALA A 118 13.04 12.00 -9.84
CA ALA A 118 13.24 11.26 -8.61
C ALA A 118 14.72 11.22 -8.13
N GLU A 119 15.63 11.91 -8.79
CA GLU A 119 17.07 11.82 -8.53
C GLU A 119 17.48 12.25 -7.12
N PHE A 120 16.76 13.20 -6.53
CA PHE A 120 17.09 13.79 -5.23
C PHE A 120 16.24 13.23 -4.07
N GLY A 121 15.50 12.16 -4.32
CA GLY A 121 14.77 11.46 -3.28
C GLY A 121 15.68 10.66 -2.34
N HIS A 122 15.08 10.15 -1.29
CA HIS A 122 15.76 9.31 -0.31
C HIS A 122 14.81 8.26 0.26
N TRP A 123 15.39 7.19 0.82
CA TRP A 123 14.62 6.14 1.46
C TRP A 123 14.22 6.55 2.88
N GLU A 124 12.95 6.35 3.19
CA GLU A 124 12.38 6.50 4.53
C GLU A 124 11.79 5.17 5.00
N LYS A 125 11.78 4.97 6.33
CA LYS A 125 11.27 3.74 6.93
C LYS A 125 9.75 3.75 6.96
N GLY A 126 9.14 2.67 6.48
CA GLY A 126 7.70 2.42 6.56
C GLY A 126 7.24 1.88 7.91
N PRO A 127 5.96 1.51 8.05
CA PRO A 127 5.38 0.99 9.30
C PRO A 127 5.91 -0.40 9.67
N GLY A 128 6.44 -1.14 8.70
CA GLY A 128 6.95 -2.50 8.90
C GLY A 128 5.91 -3.44 9.47
N MET A 129 6.34 -4.32 10.36
CA MET A 129 5.49 -5.36 10.97
C MET A 129 4.34 -4.81 11.81
N ALA A 130 4.42 -3.57 12.31
CA ALA A 130 3.38 -3.00 13.16
C ALA A 130 2.02 -2.90 12.45
N LEU A 131 2.01 -2.54 11.15
CA LEU A 131 0.81 -2.55 10.33
C LEU A 131 0.23 -3.97 10.19
N PHE A 132 1.08 -4.96 9.89
CA PHE A 132 0.63 -6.34 9.67
C PHE A 132 0.10 -6.98 10.94
N GLN A 133 0.72 -6.72 12.09
CA GLN A 133 0.21 -7.13 13.39
C GLN A 133 -1.17 -6.54 13.69
N ALA A 134 -1.42 -5.29 13.32
CA ALA A 134 -2.74 -4.67 13.46
C ALA A 134 -3.78 -5.31 12.52
N LEU A 135 -3.38 -5.64 11.28
CA LEU A 135 -4.24 -6.36 10.34
C LEU A 135 -4.54 -7.79 10.80
N GLU A 136 -3.54 -8.55 11.26
CA GLU A 136 -3.71 -9.90 11.84
C GLU A 136 -4.62 -9.87 13.06
N ALA A 137 -4.44 -8.92 13.96
CA ALA A 137 -5.30 -8.77 15.14
C ALA A 137 -6.77 -8.55 14.78
N HIS A 138 -7.05 -7.95 13.61
CA HIS A 138 -8.41 -7.66 13.16
C HIS A 138 -9.01 -8.79 12.30
N PHE A 139 -8.22 -9.35 11.36
CA PHE A 139 -8.70 -10.32 10.38
C PHE A 139 -8.42 -11.79 10.77
N GLY A 140 -7.55 -12.02 11.76
CA GLY A 140 -7.01 -13.34 12.09
C GLY A 140 -5.79 -13.71 11.25
N ASP A 141 -5.26 -14.92 11.46
CA ASP A 141 -3.98 -15.37 10.93
C ASP A 141 -4.01 -15.64 9.40
N GLU A 142 -5.18 -15.80 8.81
CA GLU A 142 -5.35 -16.07 7.38
C GLU A 142 -5.82 -14.83 6.60
N LEU A 143 -4.97 -13.82 6.50
CA LEU A 143 -5.27 -12.64 5.69
C LEU A 143 -5.00 -12.96 4.20
N PRO A 144 -6.02 -12.99 3.31
CA PRO A 144 -5.84 -13.35 1.91
C PRO A 144 -5.24 -12.17 1.11
N VAL A 145 -3.95 -11.91 1.33
CA VAL A 145 -3.18 -10.85 0.67
C VAL A 145 -2.02 -11.46 -0.10
N ILE A 146 -1.79 -10.95 -1.29
CA ILE A 146 -0.62 -11.21 -2.11
C ILE A 146 0.25 -9.96 -2.09
N ALA A 147 1.51 -10.10 -1.68
CA ALA A 147 2.51 -9.04 -1.74
C ALA A 147 3.14 -9.01 -3.15
N GLU A 148 3.15 -7.84 -3.77
CA GLU A 148 3.98 -7.62 -4.96
C GLU A 148 5.39 -7.24 -4.50
N ASP A 149 6.38 -8.04 -4.86
CA ASP A 149 7.76 -7.93 -4.38
C ASP A 149 8.77 -7.58 -5.47
N LEU A 150 8.38 -6.89 -6.51
CA LEU A 150 9.28 -6.43 -7.55
C LEU A 150 10.30 -5.44 -6.97
N GLY A 151 11.56 -5.89 -6.84
CA GLY A 151 12.65 -5.07 -6.35
C GLY A 151 13.65 -5.79 -5.44
N PHE A 152 14.40 -5.03 -4.64
CA PHE A 152 15.34 -5.59 -3.68
C PHE A 152 14.59 -6.19 -2.49
N LEU A 153 14.65 -7.50 -2.36
CA LEU A 153 14.10 -8.22 -1.22
C LEU A 153 14.98 -7.98 0.01
N THR A 154 14.36 -7.58 1.11
CA THR A 154 15.00 -7.50 2.40
C THR A 154 14.59 -8.70 3.27
N PRO A 155 15.38 -9.06 4.30
CA PRO A 155 15.01 -10.14 5.22
C PRO A 155 13.61 -9.97 5.85
N CYS A 156 13.16 -8.73 6.03
CA CYS A 156 11.84 -8.43 6.58
C CYS A 156 10.72 -8.76 5.57
N LEU A 157 10.91 -8.44 4.29
CA LEU A 157 9.98 -8.79 3.22
C LEU A 157 9.91 -10.30 2.99
N LEU A 158 11.05 -11.00 3.03
CA LEU A 158 11.10 -12.45 2.92
C LEU A 158 10.32 -13.14 4.03
N TYR A 159 10.40 -12.64 5.27
CA TYR A 159 9.66 -13.22 6.40
C TYR A 159 8.14 -13.06 6.25
N THR A 160 7.67 -11.98 5.64
CA THR A 160 6.24 -11.79 5.35
C THR A 160 5.77 -12.55 4.12
N SER A 161 6.64 -12.78 3.12
CA SER A 161 6.31 -13.55 1.91
C SER A 161 6.35 -15.06 2.16
N ASP A 162 7.27 -15.57 2.99
CA ASP A 162 7.34 -16.99 3.36
C ASP A 162 6.07 -17.46 4.09
N ALA A 163 5.46 -16.59 4.90
CA ALA A 163 4.18 -16.90 5.53
C ALA A 163 3.01 -17.02 4.53
N ALA A 164 3.12 -16.38 3.36
CA ALA A 164 2.12 -16.46 2.28
C ALA A 164 2.36 -17.66 1.35
N ASP A 165 3.59 -18.13 1.19
CA ASP A 165 3.95 -19.24 0.31
C ASP A 165 3.66 -20.63 0.92
N GLU A 166 3.60 -20.76 2.23
CA GLU A 166 3.27 -22.04 2.89
C GLU A 166 1.78 -22.44 2.75
N GLY A 167 0.93 -21.56 2.21
CA GLY A 167 -0.52 -21.77 2.01
C GLY A 167 -0.95 -22.14 0.58
N LEU A 168 -0.02 -22.21 -0.36
CA LEU A 168 -0.25 -22.58 -1.76
C LEU A 168 0.51 -23.83 -2.13
#